data_eecebc5e800f50b104dc845f5680c4f7
#
_entry.id   eecebc5e800f50b104dc845f5680c4f7
#
_cell.length_a   1.000
_cell.length_b   1.000
_cell.length_c   1.000
_cell.angle_alpha   90.00
_cell.angle_beta   90.00
_cell.angle_gamma   90.00
#
_symmetry.space_group_name_H-M   'P 1'
#
loop_
_entity.id
_entity.type
_entity.pdbx_description
1 polymer ?
#
loop_
_entity_poly.entity_id
_entity_poly.type
_entity_poly.pdbx_seq_one_letter_code
_entity_poly.pdbx_strand_id
1 'polypeptide(L)'
;MKILFFYPHRQRVSGGLTYFYELAKFIGENTEHETYVMNFRYAHINNLYKNTSLKILNYEDEYDFINDEFIFFTYLNMIPTFLQRFQKLENAKVFIINFHVSSWNIFFSHLNEKRIAYRKNLIELFYKTNSLIFMDDACCHQNSKMLDKAFPEHYVPVFSKPKILKKERTITTFINENEINIAYLGRLDNDKIFVLLNLLEILDNIELVDKKIVLHIIGDGNSTHLINFQKYKNIKIFFRSFLENEELEKYINDKVDLGIALGMASLEFAKEGIPTIIPPFVDKDIPFDKFIWLNECDKKTLGADINSITKLGLNFYSLQELLEDFIAPNKKQELSELVYQYFKNNYHINTSANLFLTYILQTNLKISDFLKIKKIKNFICNANFARKHHYDMNDFLK
;
A
#
# COMPACT_ATOMS: atom_id res chain seq x y z
N MET A 1 -5.44 22.74 -13.62
CA MET A 1 -6.33 22.26 -12.54
C MET A 1 -5.53 22.25 -11.23
N LYS A 2 -6.18 22.62 -10.11
CA LYS A 2 -5.57 22.55 -8.77
C LYS A 2 -6.07 21.30 -8.04
N ILE A 3 -5.16 20.48 -7.52
CA ILE A 3 -5.49 19.24 -6.80
C ILE A 3 -4.92 19.34 -5.38
N LEU A 4 -5.76 19.19 -4.38
CA LEU A 4 -5.33 19.15 -2.99
C LEU A 4 -5.42 17.74 -2.43
N PHE A 5 -4.28 17.18 -2.09
CA PHE A 5 -4.12 15.89 -1.46
C PHE A 5 -4.26 16.05 0.04
N PHE A 6 -5.37 15.55 0.58
CA PHE A 6 -5.73 15.72 1.98
C PHE A 6 -5.56 14.42 2.77
N TYR A 7 -4.48 14.33 3.54
CA TYR A 7 -4.21 13.20 4.43
C TYR A 7 -3.45 13.69 5.68
N PRO A 8 -4.06 14.50 6.57
CA PRO A 8 -3.39 15.00 7.76
C PRO A 8 -3.11 13.86 8.74
N HIS A 9 -1.83 13.59 8.97
CA HIS A 9 -1.37 12.54 9.87
C HIS A 9 -0.12 13.00 10.63
N ARG A 10 -0.13 12.87 11.96
CA ARG A 10 0.95 13.38 12.83
C ARG A 10 2.12 12.41 12.99
N GLN A 11 1.85 11.12 12.88
CA GLN A 11 2.79 10.07 13.24
C GLN A 11 3.67 9.61 12.07
N ARG A 12 4.36 8.48 12.26
CA ARG A 12 5.36 7.89 11.39
C ARG A 12 4.96 7.87 9.91
N VAL A 13 5.95 7.90 9.06
CA VAL A 13 5.81 7.66 7.61
C VAL A 13 5.10 6.32 7.40
N SER A 14 4.05 6.32 6.59
CA SER A 14 3.30 5.11 6.22
C SER A 14 3.18 5.02 4.71
N GLY A 15 2.98 3.81 4.18
CA GLY A 15 2.83 3.60 2.75
C GLY A 15 1.73 4.47 2.12
N GLY A 16 0.57 4.59 2.77
CA GLY A 16 -0.51 5.46 2.28
C GLY A 16 -0.13 6.95 2.28
N LEU A 17 0.59 7.40 3.29
CA LEU A 17 1.04 8.79 3.36
C LEU A 17 2.11 9.07 2.29
N THR A 18 3.09 8.18 2.14
CA THR A 18 4.10 8.26 1.07
C THR A 18 3.44 8.27 -0.31
N TYR A 19 2.42 7.44 -0.52
CA TYR A 19 1.64 7.41 -1.76
C TYR A 19 1.07 8.80 -2.11
N PHE A 20 0.44 9.49 -1.14
CA PHE A 20 -0.13 10.82 -1.37
C PHE A 20 0.95 11.86 -1.74
N TYR A 21 2.08 11.85 -1.03
CA TYR A 21 3.15 12.82 -1.26
C TYR A 21 3.87 12.58 -2.59
N GLU A 22 4.23 11.35 -2.89
CA GLU A 22 4.92 11.00 -4.14
C GLU A 22 4.02 11.23 -5.36
N LEU A 23 2.73 10.87 -5.28
CA LEU A 23 1.79 11.11 -6.38
C LEU A 23 1.59 12.61 -6.61
N ALA A 24 1.38 13.39 -5.55
CA ALA A 24 1.24 14.84 -5.65
C ALA A 24 2.48 15.49 -6.26
N LYS A 25 3.67 15.12 -5.76
CA LYS A 25 4.95 15.61 -6.26
C LYS A 25 5.12 15.28 -7.74
N PHE A 26 4.90 14.02 -8.10
CA PHE A 26 5.09 13.57 -9.47
C PHE A 26 4.16 14.29 -10.45
N ILE A 27 2.88 14.44 -10.11
CA ILE A 27 1.91 15.15 -10.95
C ILE A 27 2.31 16.63 -11.09
N GLY A 28 2.67 17.30 -10.00
CA GLY A 28 3.08 18.70 -10.03
C GLY A 28 4.37 18.95 -10.81
N GLU A 29 5.28 17.98 -10.86
CA GLU A 29 6.55 18.10 -11.59
C GLU A 29 6.46 17.72 -13.08
N ASN A 30 5.50 16.84 -13.45
CA ASN A 30 5.46 16.24 -14.78
C ASN A 30 4.20 16.59 -15.59
N THR A 31 3.31 17.43 -15.06
CA THR A 31 2.08 17.86 -15.74
C THR A 31 1.84 19.36 -15.54
N GLU A 32 0.86 19.92 -16.23
CA GLU A 32 0.40 21.30 -16.05
C GLU A 32 -0.45 21.52 -14.79
N HIS A 33 -0.68 20.49 -14.00
CA HIS A 33 -1.55 20.56 -12.82
C HIS A 33 -0.80 21.06 -11.60
N GLU A 34 -1.42 21.98 -10.86
CA GLU A 34 -0.89 22.40 -9.57
C GLU A 34 -1.33 21.43 -8.47
N THR A 35 -0.38 20.92 -7.73
CA THR A 35 -0.63 19.99 -6.64
C THR A 35 -0.22 20.55 -5.30
N TYR A 36 -1.01 20.24 -4.30
CA TYR A 36 -0.82 20.65 -2.92
C TYR A 36 -1.04 19.42 -2.02
N VAL A 37 -0.28 19.33 -0.92
CA VAL A 37 -0.54 18.35 0.13
C VAL A 37 -0.88 19.10 1.41
N MET A 38 -1.97 18.72 2.09
CA MET A 38 -2.29 19.29 3.39
C MET A 38 -2.03 18.28 4.51
N ASN A 39 -1.16 18.67 5.45
CA ASN A 39 -0.82 17.86 6.60
C ASN A 39 -0.57 18.73 7.83
N PHE A 40 -0.42 18.12 9.01
CA PHE A 40 -0.04 18.83 10.23
C PHE A 40 1.36 19.46 10.09
N ARG A 41 1.55 20.65 10.66
CA ARG A 41 2.80 21.43 10.55
C ARG A 41 4.06 20.63 10.91
N TYR A 42 3.99 19.87 11.98
CA TYR A 42 5.11 19.09 12.51
C TYR A 42 5.08 17.62 12.12
N ALA A 43 4.35 17.25 11.09
CA ALA A 43 4.37 15.88 10.59
C ALA A 43 5.76 15.52 10.08
N HIS A 44 6.31 14.39 10.51
CA HIS A 44 7.67 13.95 10.16
C HIS A 44 7.89 13.89 8.65
N ILE A 45 6.90 13.42 7.91
CA ILE A 45 6.99 13.31 6.44
C ILE A 45 7.22 14.68 5.76
N ASN A 46 6.75 15.79 6.31
CA ASN A 46 6.99 17.11 5.72
C ASN A 46 8.47 17.43 5.58
N ASN A 47 9.31 16.95 6.52
CA ASN A 47 10.76 17.15 6.49
C ASN A 47 11.41 16.45 5.30
N LEU A 48 10.88 15.29 4.88
CA LEU A 48 11.40 14.54 3.74
C LEU A 48 11.16 15.26 2.40
N TYR A 49 10.15 16.14 2.35
CA TYR A 49 9.76 16.87 1.13
C TYR A 49 10.02 18.38 1.20
N LYS A 50 10.63 18.89 2.28
CA LYS A 50 10.86 20.31 2.51
C LYS A 50 11.66 20.99 1.38
N ASN A 51 12.59 20.29 0.77
CA ASN A 51 13.47 20.79 -0.29
C ASN A 51 13.02 20.32 -1.69
N THR A 52 11.77 19.96 -1.86
CA THR A 52 11.18 19.57 -3.15
C THR A 52 10.26 20.67 -3.68
N SER A 53 9.80 20.52 -4.92
CA SER A 53 8.80 21.40 -5.56
C SER A 53 7.39 21.28 -4.96
N LEU A 54 7.15 20.30 -4.09
CA LEU A 54 5.84 20.01 -3.54
C LEU A 54 5.34 21.13 -2.61
N LYS A 55 4.17 21.67 -2.88
CA LYS A 55 3.52 22.70 -2.07
C LYS A 55 2.81 22.04 -0.87
N ILE A 56 3.37 22.21 0.34
CA ILE A 56 2.80 21.66 1.57
C ILE A 56 2.05 22.74 2.32
N LEU A 57 0.75 22.52 2.57
CA LEU A 57 -0.12 23.39 3.37
C LEU A 57 -0.25 22.81 4.79
N ASN A 58 -0.20 23.67 5.78
CA ASN A 58 -0.38 23.22 7.16
C ASN A 58 -1.87 23.11 7.50
N TYR A 59 -2.26 21.98 8.04
CA TYR A 59 -3.67 21.75 8.44
C TYR A 59 -4.19 22.74 9.47
N GLU A 60 -3.31 23.30 10.32
CA GLU A 60 -3.63 24.26 11.37
C GLU A 60 -3.90 25.68 10.85
N ASP A 61 -3.38 26.01 9.66
CA ASP A 61 -3.48 27.37 9.11
C ASP A 61 -4.80 27.56 8.37
N GLU A 62 -5.28 28.80 8.33
CA GLU A 62 -6.42 29.16 7.51
C GLU A 62 -5.98 29.53 6.09
N TYR A 63 -6.73 29.05 5.11
CA TYR A 63 -6.52 29.31 3.69
C TYR A 63 -7.85 29.73 3.04
N ASP A 64 -7.79 30.72 2.17
CA ASP A 64 -8.94 31.09 1.33
C ASP A 64 -8.95 30.23 0.07
N PHE A 65 -9.82 29.22 0.05
CA PHE A 65 -10.06 28.37 -1.11
C PHE A 65 -11.29 28.77 -1.93
N ILE A 66 -12.01 29.85 -1.54
CA ILE A 66 -13.34 30.19 -2.08
C ILE A 66 -13.24 30.57 -3.55
N ASN A 67 -12.15 31.21 -3.96
CA ASN A 67 -11.95 31.70 -5.32
C ASN A 67 -11.21 30.70 -6.22
N ASP A 68 -10.85 29.54 -5.72
CA ASP A 68 -10.06 28.54 -6.43
C ASP A 68 -10.87 27.27 -6.73
N GLU A 69 -10.79 26.79 -7.96
CA GLU A 69 -11.37 25.51 -8.36
C GLU A 69 -10.45 24.35 -7.97
N PHE A 70 -10.58 23.86 -6.73
CA PHE A 70 -9.87 22.69 -6.26
C PHE A 70 -10.69 21.41 -6.47
N ILE A 71 -9.99 20.34 -6.85
CA ILE A 71 -10.44 18.96 -6.63
C ILE A 71 -9.68 18.41 -5.41
N PHE A 72 -10.42 17.97 -4.43
CA PHE A 72 -9.85 17.40 -3.20
C PHE A 72 -9.69 15.89 -3.36
N PHE A 73 -8.51 15.38 -3.11
CA PHE A 73 -8.25 13.94 -3.06
C PHE A 73 -7.99 13.52 -1.62
N THR A 74 -8.74 12.54 -1.13
CA THR A 74 -8.62 12.11 0.26
C THR A 74 -8.77 10.59 0.44
N TYR A 75 -8.28 10.09 1.57
CA TYR A 75 -8.48 8.72 2.00
C TYR A 75 -9.83 8.56 2.70
N LEU A 76 -10.49 7.42 2.50
CA LEU A 76 -11.83 7.14 3.03
C LEU A 76 -11.96 7.48 4.51
N ASN A 77 -10.99 7.09 5.34
CA ASN A 77 -11.02 7.33 6.78
C ASN A 77 -10.85 8.81 7.17
N MET A 78 -10.38 9.64 6.24
CA MET A 78 -10.19 11.07 6.48
C MET A 78 -11.43 11.92 6.18
N ILE A 79 -12.49 11.33 5.62
CA ILE A 79 -13.71 12.05 5.23
C ILE A 79 -14.29 12.89 6.39
N PRO A 80 -14.41 12.40 7.63
CA PRO A 80 -14.93 13.20 8.73
C PRO A 80 -14.09 14.46 9.01
N THR A 81 -12.78 14.27 9.03
CA THR A 81 -11.80 15.34 9.24
C THR A 81 -11.82 16.33 8.08
N PHE A 82 -11.93 15.81 6.86
CA PHE A 82 -12.06 16.58 5.64
C PHE A 82 -13.30 17.46 5.65
N LEU A 83 -14.48 16.89 5.89
CA LEU A 83 -15.75 17.63 5.94
C LEU A 83 -15.75 18.69 7.05
N GLN A 84 -15.16 18.39 8.21
CA GLN A 84 -15.00 19.37 9.28
C GLN A 84 -14.23 20.61 8.81
N ARG A 85 -13.20 20.42 8.01
CA ARG A 85 -12.33 21.49 7.52
C ARG A 85 -12.96 22.28 6.38
N PHE A 86 -13.61 21.59 5.44
CA PHE A 86 -13.99 22.14 4.14
C PHE A 86 -15.49 22.24 3.88
N GLN A 87 -16.36 21.99 4.89
CA GLN A 87 -17.82 21.99 4.68
C GLN A 87 -18.39 23.30 4.09
N LYS A 88 -17.68 24.41 4.19
CA LYS A 88 -18.08 25.70 3.61
C LYS A 88 -17.86 25.76 2.07
N LEU A 89 -17.04 24.87 1.52
CA LEU A 89 -16.74 24.82 0.09
C LEU A 89 -17.70 23.87 -0.65
N GLU A 90 -18.98 24.17 -0.61
CA GLU A 90 -20.06 23.27 -1.02
C GLU A 90 -19.92 22.73 -2.46
N ASN A 91 -19.38 23.54 -3.38
CA ASN A 91 -19.25 23.19 -4.80
C ASN A 91 -17.96 22.46 -5.15
N ALA A 92 -16.99 22.40 -4.21
CA ALA A 92 -15.72 21.75 -4.46
C ALA A 92 -15.89 20.24 -4.67
N LYS A 93 -15.20 19.71 -5.67
CA LYS A 93 -15.21 18.29 -6.01
C LYS A 93 -14.34 17.48 -5.06
N VAL A 94 -14.76 16.24 -4.81
CA VAL A 94 -14.04 15.30 -3.93
C VAL A 94 -13.80 13.98 -4.63
N PHE A 95 -12.60 13.46 -4.52
CA PHE A 95 -12.20 12.14 -5.00
C PHE A 95 -11.60 11.34 -3.85
N ILE A 96 -11.94 10.06 -3.76
CA ILE A 96 -11.68 9.25 -2.56
C ILE A 96 -10.95 7.99 -2.96
N ILE A 97 -9.89 7.64 -2.22
CA ILE A 97 -9.25 6.33 -2.33
C ILE A 97 -9.54 5.48 -1.09
N ASN A 98 -9.71 4.18 -1.32
CA ASN A 98 -9.70 3.18 -0.27
C ASN A 98 -8.56 2.19 -0.48
N PHE A 99 -7.63 2.13 0.49
CA PHE A 99 -6.49 1.22 0.44
C PHE A 99 -6.79 -0.16 1.02
N HIS A 100 -7.83 -0.30 1.86
CA HIS A 100 -8.09 -1.56 2.53
C HIS A 100 -9.56 -1.73 2.93
N VAL A 101 -10.06 -2.96 2.85
CA VAL A 101 -11.46 -3.28 3.23
C VAL A 101 -11.76 -2.89 4.68
N SER A 102 -10.81 -3.09 5.60
CA SER A 102 -10.96 -2.71 7.00
C SER A 102 -11.20 -1.21 7.22
N SER A 103 -10.86 -0.37 6.25
CA SER A 103 -11.12 1.07 6.32
C SER A 103 -12.60 1.39 6.50
N TRP A 104 -13.49 0.57 5.93
CA TRP A 104 -14.93 0.71 6.15
C TRP A 104 -15.34 0.39 7.58
N ASN A 105 -14.71 -0.62 8.20
CA ASN A 105 -14.98 -0.98 9.58
C ASN A 105 -14.56 0.15 10.52
N ILE A 106 -13.38 0.73 10.30
CA ILE A 106 -12.88 1.89 11.06
C ILE A 106 -13.80 3.08 10.82
N PHE A 107 -14.16 3.37 9.59
CA PHE A 107 -15.05 4.46 9.22
C PHE A 107 -16.44 4.32 9.84
N PHE A 108 -16.95 3.09 9.95
CA PHE A 108 -18.29 2.79 10.49
C PHE A 108 -18.30 2.32 11.95
N SER A 109 -17.15 1.99 12.56
CA SER A 109 -17.08 1.51 13.96
C SER A 109 -17.67 2.49 14.97
N HIS A 110 -17.61 3.77 14.66
CA HIS A 110 -18.21 4.85 15.45
C HIS A 110 -19.72 5.03 15.20
N LEU A 111 -20.34 4.14 14.41
CA LEU A 111 -21.73 4.25 14.00
C LEU A 111 -22.56 3.13 14.62
N ASN A 112 -23.53 3.46 15.50
CA ASN A 112 -24.52 2.50 16.06
C ASN A 112 -25.40 1.93 14.95
N GLU A 113 -26.11 0.80 15.19
CA GLU A 113 -27.00 0.12 14.26
C GLU A 113 -28.02 1.01 13.53
N LYS A 114 -28.49 2.09 14.18
CA LYS A 114 -29.37 3.11 13.54
C LYS A 114 -28.75 3.83 12.34
N ARG A 115 -27.48 3.54 12.00
CA ARG A 115 -26.70 4.19 10.94
C ARG A 115 -26.46 3.31 9.71
N ILE A 116 -27.04 2.10 9.67
CA ILE A 116 -27.01 1.22 8.48
C ILE A 116 -27.54 1.96 7.24
N ALA A 117 -28.64 2.70 7.39
CA ALA A 117 -29.19 3.52 6.31
C ALA A 117 -28.22 4.63 5.84
N TYR A 118 -27.43 5.20 6.74
CA TYR A 118 -26.41 6.19 6.42
C TYR A 118 -25.26 5.57 5.60
N ARG A 119 -24.79 4.40 6.00
CA ARG A 119 -23.79 3.62 5.26
C ARG A 119 -24.24 3.37 3.83
N LYS A 120 -25.47 2.87 3.66
CA LYS A 120 -26.05 2.61 2.34
C LYS A 120 -26.10 3.87 1.47
N ASN A 121 -26.52 5.01 2.03
CA ASN A 121 -26.58 6.26 1.30
C ASN A 121 -25.20 6.78 0.86
N LEU A 122 -24.15 6.62 1.69
CA LEU A 122 -22.78 6.97 1.32
C LEU A 122 -22.25 6.09 0.20
N ILE A 123 -22.48 4.78 0.27
CA ILE A 123 -22.06 3.83 -0.75
C ILE A 123 -22.73 4.16 -2.07
N GLU A 124 -24.05 4.41 -2.06
CA GLU A 124 -24.80 4.83 -3.25
C GLU A 124 -24.29 6.17 -3.81
N LEU A 125 -23.96 7.12 -2.94
CA LEU A 125 -23.40 8.40 -3.36
C LEU A 125 -22.07 8.20 -4.09
N PHE A 126 -21.13 7.47 -3.51
CA PHE A 126 -19.82 7.23 -4.12
C PHE A 126 -19.93 6.48 -5.45
N TYR A 127 -20.82 5.49 -5.51
CA TYR A 127 -21.10 4.75 -6.73
C TYR A 127 -21.64 5.66 -7.86
N LYS A 128 -22.67 6.44 -7.58
CA LYS A 128 -23.32 7.33 -8.55
C LYS A 128 -22.43 8.48 -9.05
N THR A 129 -21.47 8.89 -8.24
CA THR A 129 -20.59 10.03 -8.54
C THR A 129 -19.22 9.63 -9.08
N ASN A 130 -18.94 8.32 -9.26
CA ASN A 130 -17.65 7.78 -9.68
C ASN A 130 -16.49 8.36 -8.84
N SER A 131 -16.69 8.49 -7.54
CA SER A 131 -15.79 9.23 -6.67
C SER A 131 -14.91 8.35 -5.78
N LEU A 132 -15.09 7.03 -5.80
CA LEU A 132 -14.34 6.07 -5.01
C LEU A 132 -13.50 5.17 -5.91
N ILE A 133 -12.19 5.15 -5.65
CA ILE A 133 -11.25 4.22 -6.27
C ILE A 133 -10.60 3.32 -5.23
N PHE A 134 -9.97 2.26 -5.70
CA PHE A 134 -9.28 1.27 -4.89
C PHE A 134 -7.80 1.18 -5.29
N MET A 135 -6.97 0.60 -4.43
CA MET A 135 -5.55 0.44 -4.73
C MET A 135 -5.26 -0.76 -5.65
N ASP A 136 -6.14 -1.75 -5.70
CA ASP A 136 -6.01 -2.93 -6.57
C ASP A 136 -7.35 -3.64 -6.76
N ASP A 137 -7.36 -4.65 -7.62
CA ASP A 137 -8.51 -5.47 -7.93
C ASP A 137 -9.02 -6.26 -6.71
N ALA A 138 -8.12 -6.83 -5.93
CA ALA A 138 -8.51 -7.56 -4.72
C ALA A 138 -9.24 -6.66 -3.73
N CYS A 139 -8.75 -5.43 -3.53
CA CYS A 139 -9.41 -4.44 -2.70
C CYS A 139 -10.78 -4.05 -3.26
N CYS A 140 -10.90 -3.82 -4.57
CA CYS A 140 -12.17 -3.52 -5.23
C CYS A 140 -13.18 -4.66 -5.07
N HIS A 141 -12.77 -5.90 -5.34
CA HIS A 141 -13.65 -7.06 -5.22
C HIS A 141 -14.12 -7.32 -3.78
N GLN A 142 -13.22 -7.26 -2.81
CA GLN A 142 -13.56 -7.44 -1.40
C GLN A 142 -14.51 -6.33 -0.91
N ASN A 143 -14.27 -5.08 -1.32
CA ASN A 143 -15.17 -3.96 -1.01
C ASN A 143 -16.54 -4.16 -1.65
N SER A 144 -16.61 -4.53 -2.91
CA SER A 144 -17.85 -4.79 -3.64
C SER A 144 -18.69 -5.86 -2.94
N LYS A 145 -18.04 -6.95 -2.52
CA LYS A 145 -18.71 -8.02 -1.78
C LYS A 145 -19.21 -7.56 -0.40
N MET A 146 -18.35 -6.86 0.37
CA MET A 146 -18.69 -6.41 1.72
C MET A 146 -19.85 -5.39 1.69
N LEU A 147 -19.92 -4.58 0.66
CA LEU A 147 -20.89 -3.51 0.53
C LEU A 147 -22.16 -3.92 -0.23
N ASP A 148 -22.19 -5.18 -0.74
CA ASP A 148 -23.24 -5.68 -1.61
C ASP A 148 -23.52 -4.75 -2.81
N LYS A 149 -22.41 -4.29 -3.44
CA LYS A 149 -22.44 -3.35 -4.54
C LYS A 149 -21.27 -3.59 -5.47
N ALA A 150 -21.53 -3.92 -6.73
CA ALA A 150 -20.49 -4.04 -7.75
C ALA A 150 -19.95 -2.64 -8.12
N PHE A 151 -18.81 -2.28 -7.56
CA PHE A 151 -18.10 -1.06 -7.95
C PHE A 151 -17.43 -1.23 -9.31
N PRO A 152 -17.31 -0.15 -10.10
CA PRO A 152 -16.46 -0.16 -11.29
C PRO A 152 -15.02 -0.58 -10.93
N GLU A 153 -14.37 -1.31 -11.82
CA GLU A 153 -12.96 -1.72 -11.65
C GLU A 153 -12.02 -0.51 -11.84
N HIS A 154 -12.28 0.55 -11.10
CA HIS A 154 -11.46 1.75 -11.06
C HIS A 154 -10.47 1.63 -9.90
N TYR A 155 -9.23 1.30 -10.23
CA TYR A 155 -8.17 1.28 -9.23
C TYR A 155 -6.92 1.99 -9.74
N VAL A 156 -6.25 2.66 -8.81
CA VAL A 156 -4.96 3.31 -9.04
C VAL A 156 -3.94 2.57 -8.19
N PRO A 157 -3.12 1.71 -8.80
CA PRO A 157 -2.17 0.89 -8.07
C PRO A 157 -1.24 1.72 -7.19
N VAL A 158 -0.84 1.15 -6.07
CA VAL A 158 0.34 1.63 -5.37
C VAL A 158 1.54 1.54 -6.33
N PHE A 159 2.54 2.34 -6.11
CA PHE A 159 3.68 2.44 -7.02
C PHE A 159 4.98 2.58 -6.25
N SER A 160 6.07 2.28 -6.93
CA SER A 160 7.40 2.72 -6.53
C SER A 160 8.03 3.53 -7.67
N LYS A 161 8.99 4.38 -7.32
CA LYS A 161 9.72 5.23 -8.27
C LYS A 161 11.10 4.62 -8.46
N PRO A 162 11.40 4.06 -9.65
CA PRO A 162 12.78 3.67 -9.92
C PRO A 162 13.64 4.92 -9.96
N LYS A 163 14.74 4.93 -9.23
CA LYS A 163 15.78 5.92 -9.43
C LYS A 163 16.47 5.58 -10.74
N ILE A 164 16.38 6.49 -11.71
CA ILE A 164 17.09 6.44 -13.00
C ILE A 164 17.18 5.03 -13.55
N LEU A 165 16.55 4.78 -14.68
CA LEU A 165 16.72 3.54 -15.47
C LEU A 165 18.23 3.29 -15.64
N LYS A 166 18.83 2.58 -14.70
CA LYS A 166 20.13 1.97 -14.94
C LYS A 166 19.89 1.07 -16.14
N LYS A 167 20.71 1.27 -17.19
CA LYS A 167 20.86 0.34 -18.31
C LYS A 167 20.57 -1.06 -17.83
N GLU A 168 19.69 -1.77 -18.55
CA GLU A 168 19.27 -3.14 -18.34
C GLU A 168 20.24 -3.95 -17.48
N ARG A 169 19.90 -4.07 -16.19
CA ARG A 169 20.70 -4.89 -15.29
C ARG A 169 20.24 -6.31 -15.49
N THR A 170 20.99 -7.01 -16.31
CA THR A 170 20.80 -8.45 -16.45
C THR A 170 21.35 -9.11 -15.19
N ILE A 171 20.47 -9.46 -14.24
CA ILE A 171 20.83 -10.27 -13.08
C ILE A 171 20.92 -11.72 -13.57
N THR A 172 22.06 -12.08 -14.11
CA THR A 172 22.27 -13.39 -14.76
C THR A 172 22.80 -14.44 -13.81
N THR A 173 23.45 -14.03 -12.72
CA THR A 173 24.18 -14.95 -11.84
C THR A 173 23.70 -14.84 -10.41
N PHE A 174 23.80 -15.94 -9.64
CA PHE A 174 23.66 -15.91 -8.18
C PHE A 174 24.81 -15.13 -7.55
N ILE A 175 24.56 -14.48 -6.41
CA ILE A 175 25.58 -13.78 -5.62
C ILE A 175 26.64 -14.79 -5.15
N ASN A 176 26.19 -16.00 -4.77
CA ASN A 176 27.02 -17.14 -4.46
C ASN A 176 26.42 -18.38 -5.13
N GLU A 177 27.22 -19.13 -5.88
CA GLU A 177 26.72 -20.30 -6.62
C GLU A 177 26.19 -21.42 -5.68
N ASN A 178 26.69 -21.51 -4.47
CA ASN A 178 26.29 -22.52 -3.49
C ASN A 178 25.17 -22.06 -2.53
N GLU A 179 24.70 -20.81 -2.65
CA GLU A 179 23.69 -20.24 -1.76
C GLU A 179 22.59 -19.58 -2.58
N ILE A 180 21.37 -19.54 -2.01
CA ILE A 180 20.30 -18.67 -2.45
C ILE A 180 20.07 -17.63 -1.37
N ASN A 181 20.28 -16.36 -1.72
CA ASN A 181 20.07 -15.24 -0.82
C ASN A 181 18.64 -14.72 -0.97
N ILE A 182 17.76 -15.16 -0.09
CA ILE A 182 16.36 -14.75 -0.03
C ILE A 182 16.22 -13.57 0.92
N ALA A 183 15.50 -12.51 0.55
CA ALA A 183 15.18 -11.44 1.47
C ALA A 183 13.68 -11.34 1.76
N TYR A 184 13.31 -11.29 3.03
CA TYR A 184 12.01 -10.83 3.49
C TYR A 184 12.11 -9.35 3.83
N LEU A 185 11.24 -8.53 3.24
CA LEU A 185 11.14 -7.10 3.51
C LEU A 185 9.73 -6.75 4.02
N GLY A 186 9.65 -6.19 5.23
CA GLY A 186 8.37 -5.78 5.77
C GLY A 186 8.40 -5.28 7.21
N ARG A 187 7.30 -4.65 7.65
CA ARG A 187 7.12 -4.33 9.06
C ARG A 187 6.96 -5.61 9.88
N LEU A 188 7.52 -5.63 11.08
CA LEU A 188 7.44 -6.75 12.01
C LEU A 188 6.45 -6.41 13.16
N ASP A 189 5.29 -5.88 12.80
CA ASP A 189 4.18 -5.61 13.70
C ASP A 189 3.18 -6.79 13.71
N ASN A 190 2.25 -6.79 14.66
CA ASN A 190 1.27 -7.86 14.89
C ASN A 190 0.45 -8.24 13.63
N ASP A 191 0.25 -7.30 12.73
CA ASP A 191 -0.51 -7.53 11.49
C ASP A 191 0.29 -8.25 10.39
N LYS A 192 1.63 -8.40 10.53
CA LYS A 192 2.48 -8.98 9.49
C LYS A 192 3.49 -10.01 9.97
N ILE A 193 3.75 -10.06 11.26
CA ILE A 193 4.78 -10.96 11.82
C ILE A 193 4.48 -12.43 11.51
N PHE A 194 3.21 -12.84 11.47
CA PHE A 194 2.82 -14.24 11.25
C PHE A 194 3.19 -14.73 9.85
N VAL A 195 3.25 -13.83 8.87
CA VAL A 195 3.76 -14.17 7.52
C VAL A 195 5.22 -14.57 7.58
N LEU A 196 6.05 -13.81 8.31
CA LEU A 196 7.48 -14.13 8.49
C LEU A 196 7.68 -15.40 9.32
N LEU A 197 6.94 -15.58 10.42
CA LEU A 197 7.06 -16.77 11.25
C LEU A 197 6.75 -18.04 10.45
N ASN A 198 5.69 -18.03 9.66
CA ASN A 198 5.35 -19.15 8.79
C ASN A 198 6.41 -19.37 7.69
N LEU A 199 6.93 -18.30 7.10
CA LEU A 199 8.01 -18.37 6.11
C LEU A 199 9.28 -19.04 6.70
N LEU A 200 9.65 -18.69 7.93
CA LEU A 200 10.79 -19.30 8.63
C LEU A 200 10.60 -20.80 8.84
N GLU A 201 9.39 -21.23 9.26
CA GLU A 201 9.08 -22.66 9.41
C GLU A 201 9.19 -23.40 8.07
N ILE A 202 8.67 -22.83 6.99
CA ILE A 202 8.75 -23.45 5.68
C ILE A 202 10.20 -23.55 5.21
N LEU A 203 10.95 -22.43 5.24
CA LEU A 203 12.33 -22.38 4.73
C LEU A 203 13.27 -23.33 5.50
N ASP A 204 13.07 -23.49 6.81
CA ASP A 204 13.90 -24.41 7.62
C ASP A 204 13.66 -25.88 7.28
N ASN A 205 12.54 -26.21 6.64
CA ASN A 205 12.17 -27.56 6.21
C ASN A 205 12.38 -27.82 4.70
N ILE A 206 12.77 -26.81 3.92
CA ILE A 206 13.06 -26.97 2.49
C ILE A 206 14.47 -27.52 2.29
N GLU A 207 14.58 -28.59 1.51
CA GLU A 207 15.85 -29.13 1.05
C GLU A 207 16.03 -28.86 -0.44
N LEU A 208 17.05 -28.12 -0.79
CA LEU A 208 17.41 -27.86 -2.20
C LEU A 208 18.70 -28.61 -2.55
N VAL A 209 18.72 -29.17 -3.75
CA VAL A 209 19.90 -29.85 -4.26
C VAL A 209 21.03 -28.83 -4.49
N ASP A 210 22.19 -29.07 -3.90
CA ASP A 210 23.43 -28.31 -4.06
C ASP A 210 23.36 -26.82 -3.66
N LYS A 211 22.30 -26.37 -2.97
CA LYS A 211 22.17 -24.98 -2.53
C LYS A 211 21.72 -24.85 -1.09
N LYS A 212 22.36 -23.94 -0.37
CA LYS A 212 21.96 -23.53 0.98
C LYS A 212 21.10 -22.29 0.95
N ILE A 213 20.11 -22.23 1.83
CA ILE A 213 19.24 -21.06 1.97
C ILE A 213 19.88 -20.07 2.96
N VAL A 214 20.00 -18.83 2.51
CA VAL A 214 20.39 -17.68 3.34
C VAL A 214 19.22 -16.70 3.37
N LEU A 215 18.66 -16.46 4.53
CA LEU A 215 17.52 -15.56 4.69
C LEU A 215 17.97 -14.21 5.28
N HIS A 216 17.72 -13.14 4.57
CA HIS A 216 17.89 -11.77 5.02
C HIS A 216 16.55 -11.20 5.46
N ILE A 217 16.36 -10.94 6.74
CA ILE A 217 15.17 -10.29 7.28
C ILE A 217 15.45 -8.81 7.40
N ILE A 218 14.72 -7.98 6.64
CA ILE A 218 14.87 -6.52 6.61
C ILE A 218 13.56 -5.90 7.12
N GLY A 219 13.62 -5.25 8.27
CA GLY A 219 12.46 -4.59 8.84
C GLY A 219 12.54 -4.45 10.35
N ASP A 220 11.59 -3.72 10.89
CA ASP A 220 11.46 -3.44 12.31
C ASP A 220 9.98 -3.41 12.72
N GLY A 221 9.71 -3.60 14.01
CA GLY A 221 8.35 -3.57 14.56
C GLY A 221 8.27 -4.12 15.98
N ASN A 222 7.12 -3.89 16.60
CA ASN A 222 6.89 -4.24 18.01
C ASN A 222 6.87 -5.76 18.26
N SER A 223 6.71 -6.57 17.22
CA SER A 223 6.59 -8.03 17.32
C SER A 223 7.88 -8.78 16.99
N THR A 224 9.00 -8.08 16.79
CA THR A 224 10.32 -8.70 16.53
C THR A 224 10.73 -9.68 17.63
N HIS A 225 10.31 -9.46 18.87
CA HIS A 225 10.56 -10.34 20.02
C HIS A 225 9.94 -11.74 19.90
N LEU A 226 8.97 -11.92 18.98
CA LEU A 226 8.35 -13.23 18.71
C LEU A 226 9.25 -14.16 17.87
N ILE A 227 10.31 -13.63 17.26
CA ILE A 227 11.19 -14.41 16.40
C ILE A 227 12.25 -15.10 17.26
N ASN A 228 12.16 -16.43 17.35
CA ASN A 228 13.22 -17.24 17.97
C ASN A 228 14.20 -17.73 16.89
N PHE A 229 15.24 -16.96 16.62
CA PHE A 229 16.24 -17.29 15.60
C PHE A 229 16.99 -18.62 15.87
N GLN A 230 17.14 -19.02 17.14
CA GLN A 230 17.86 -20.26 17.53
C GLN A 230 17.06 -21.52 17.18
N LYS A 231 15.77 -21.41 16.90
CA LYS A 231 14.92 -22.52 16.51
C LYS A 231 15.31 -23.08 15.14
N TYR A 232 15.70 -22.22 14.21
CA TYR A 232 15.94 -22.53 12.81
C TYR A 232 17.40 -22.89 12.58
N LYS A 233 17.68 -24.12 12.14
CA LYS A 233 19.05 -24.67 12.06
C LYS A 233 19.53 -24.97 10.65
N ASN A 234 18.57 -25.12 9.71
CA ASN A 234 18.89 -25.50 8.33
C ASN A 234 19.08 -24.27 7.43
N ILE A 235 18.69 -23.09 7.93
CA ILE A 235 18.86 -21.82 7.21
C ILE A 235 19.80 -20.87 7.96
N LYS A 236 20.59 -20.11 7.21
CA LYS A 236 21.41 -19.03 7.77
C LYS A 236 20.60 -17.74 7.75
N ILE A 237 20.44 -17.09 8.92
CA ILE A 237 19.60 -15.89 9.04
C ILE A 237 20.47 -14.67 9.32
N PHE A 238 20.25 -13.61 8.52
CA PHE A 238 20.76 -12.27 8.76
C PHE A 238 19.60 -11.33 9.07
N PHE A 239 19.58 -10.79 10.26
CA PHE A 239 18.61 -9.79 10.66
C PHE A 239 19.18 -8.38 10.48
N ARG A 240 18.42 -7.53 9.80
CA ARG A 240 18.67 -6.10 9.66
C ARG A 240 17.45 -5.34 10.12
N SER A 241 17.66 -4.35 10.96
CA SER A 241 16.64 -3.39 11.28
C SER A 241 16.26 -2.58 10.02
N PHE A 242 15.46 -1.58 10.18
CA PHE A 242 15.00 -0.74 9.08
C PHE A 242 16.16 -0.15 8.27
N LEU A 243 16.13 -0.34 6.95
CA LEU A 243 17.02 0.28 5.97
C LEU A 243 16.20 1.25 5.12
N GLU A 244 16.75 2.43 4.82
CA GLU A 244 16.05 3.46 4.06
C GLU A 244 16.69 3.71 2.69
N ASN A 245 15.83 3.95 1.71
CA ASN A 245 16.20 4.51 0.40
C ASN A 245 17.44 3.87 -0.24
N GLU A 246 18.54 4.63 -0.37
CA GLU A 246 19.77 4.19 -1.06
C GLU A 246 20.47 3.03 -0.37
N GLU A 247 20.39 2.97 0.95
CA GLU A 247 20.97 1.85 1.71
C GLU A 247 20.21 0.56 1.44
N LEU A 248 18.87 0.63 1.41
CA LEU A 248 18.03 -0.52 1.07
C LEU A 248 18.28 -0.97 -0.37
N GLU A 249 18.30 -0.04 -1.32
CA GLU A 249 18.55 -0.34 -2.74
C GLU A 249 19.92 -1.02 -2.92
N LYS A 250 20.96 -0.45 -2.28
CA LYS A 250 22.29 -1.04 -2.33
C LYS A 250 22.31 -2.43 -1.73
N TYR A 251 21.67 -2.61 -0.56
CA TYR A 251 21.61 -3.91 0.12
C TYR A 251 20.91 -4.96 -0.77
N ILE A 252 19.74 -4.62 -1.32
CA ILE A 252 19.00 -5.49 -2.24
C ILE A 252 19.89 -5.90 -3.41
N ASN A 253 20.53 -4.92 -4.03
CA ASN A 253 21.36 -5.13 -5.20
C ASN A 253 22.61 -5.98 -4.96
N ASP A 254 23.21 -5.85 -3.77
CA ASP A 254 24.49 -6.50 -3.45
C ASP A 254 24.32 -7.86 -2.76
N LYS A 255 23.13 -8.12 -2.17
CA LYS A 255 22.96 -9.24 -1.24
C LYS A 255 21.74 -10.12 -1.48
N VAL A 256 20.85 -9.79 -2.47
CA VAL A 256 19.59 -10.49 -2.62
C VAL A 256 19.47 -11.12 -4.00
N ASP A 257 19.16 -12.41 -4.04
CA ASP A 257 18.85 -13.16 -5.25
C ASP A 257 17.34 -13.22 -5.52
N LEU A 258 16.55 -13.29 -4.43
CA LEU A 258 15.10 -13.48 -4.46
C LEU A 258 14.44 -12.66 -3.35
N GLY A 259 13.39 -11.92 -3.67
CA GLY A 259 12.58 -11.15 -2.71
C GLY A 259 11.30 -11.88 -2.31
N ILE A 260 10.93 -11.80 -1.03
CA ILE A 260 9.60 -12.22 -0.53
C ILE A 260 9.02 -11.06 0.27
N ALA A 261 7.90 -10.50 -0.14
CA ALA A 261 7.30 -9.37 0.55
C ALA A 261 5.81 -9.17 0.20
N LEU A 262 5.11 -8.40 1.04
CA LEU A 262 3.72 -7.97 0.85
C LEU A 262 3.61 -6.47 0.58
N GLY A 263 2.66 -6.09 -0.27
CA GLY A 263 2.33 -4.70 -0.54
C GLY A 263 3.49 -3.95 -1.20
N MET A 264 3.66 -2.68 -0.84
CA MET A 264 4.70 -1.82 -1.46
C MET A 264 6.13 -2.34 -1.28
N ALA A 265 6.39 -3.14 -0.24
CA ALA A 265 7.71 -3.73 -0.02
C ALA A 265 8.14 -4.67 -1.15
N SER A 266 7.20 -5.37 -1.79
CA SER A 266 7.49 -6.22 -2.95
C SER A 266 7.97 -5.42 -4.17
N LEU A 267 7.52 -4.18 -4.29
CA LEU A 267 7.92 -3.28 -5.38
C LEU A 267 9.37 -2.79 -5.23
N GLU A 268 9.91 -2.79 -4.01
CA GLU A 268 11.32 -2.45 -3.77
C GLU A 268 12.27 -3.48 -4.41
N PHE A 269 11.89 -4.74 -4.42
CA PHE A 269 12.60 -5.79 -5.15
C PHE A 269 12.35 -5.70 -6.66
N ALA A 270 11.09 -5.58 -7.04
CA ALA A 270 10.68 -5.61 -8.45
C ALA A 270 11.28 -4.46 -9.27
N LYS A 271 11.38 -3.25 -8.70
CA LYS A 271 12.01 -2.10 -9.38
C LYS A 271 13.50 -2.30 -9.67
N GLU A 272 14.16 -3.17 -8.92
CA GLU A 272 15.56 -3.56 -9.12
C GLU A 272 15.71 -4.81 -10.00
N GLY A 273 14.60 -5.38 -10.49
CA GLY A 273 14.60 -6.61 -11.27
C GLY A 273 14.91 -7.86 -10.45
N ILE A 274 14.77 -7.81 -9.13
CA ILE A 274 14.91 -9.01 -8.28
C ILE A 274 13.64 -9.83 -8.40
N PRO A 275 13.71 -11.12 -8.82
CA PRO A 275 12.57 -12.02 -8.79
C PRO A 275 11.86 -11.97 -7.46
N THR A 276 10.54 -11.85 -7.46
CA THR A 276 9.77 -11.52 -6.25
C THR A 276 8.59 -12.44 -6.08
N ILE A 277 8.46 -13.02 -4.90
CA ILE A 277 7.37 -13.88 -4.48
C ILE A 277 6.44 -13.10 -3.53
N ILE A 278 5.15 -13.24 -3.74
CA ILE A 278 4.11 -12.69 -2.90
C ILE A 278 3.51 -13.79 -2.03
N PRO A 279 3.65 -13.75 -0.70
CA PRO A 279 2.95 -14.63 0.22
C PRO A 279 1.50 -14.17 0.41
N PRO A 280 0.59 -15.03 0.88
CA PRO A 280 -0.72 -14.58 1.35
C PRO A 280 -0.57 -13.72 2.61
N PHE A 281 -1.53 -12.82 2.82
CA PHE A 281 -1.64 -12.08 4.06
C PHE A 281 -2.35 -12.93 5.13
N VAL A 282 -1.76 -13.00 6.31
CA VAL A 282 -2.34 -13.58 7.52
C VAL A 282 -2.09 -12.64 8.70
N ASP A 283 -3.12 -12.41 9.52
CA ASP A 283 -3.07 -11.54 10.71
C ASP A 283 -2.97 -12.32 12.03
N LYS A 284 -2.89 -13.63 11.95
CA LYS A 284 -2.75 -14.57 13.08
C LYS A 284 -2.01 -15.82 12.64
N ASP A 285 -1.65 -16.66 13.59
CA ASP A 285 -0.94 -17.92 13.36
C ASP A 285 -1.81 -18.93 12.60
N ILE A 286 -1.81 -18.82 11.28
CA ILE A 286 -2.45 -19.75 10.35
C ILE A 286 -1.36 -20.26 9.41
N PRO A 287 -1.04 -21.57 9.45
CA PRO A 287 -0.11 -22.16 8.50
C PRO A 287 -0.59 -22.04 7.06
N PHE A 288 0.32 -21.72 6.16
CA PHE A 288 0.06 -21.71 4.73
C PHE A 288 1.32 -22.16 3.96
N ASP A 289 1.11 -22.72 2.79
CA ASP A 289 2.15 -22.96 1.78
C ASP A 289 1.56 -22.65 0.40
N LYS A 290 1.24 -21.39 0.19
CA LYS A 290 0.60 -20.85 -1.01
C LYS A 290 1.25 -19.53 -1.37
N PHE A 291 2.04 -19.55 -2.43
CA PHE A 291 2.83 -18.41 -2.91
C PHE A 291 2.61 -18.20 -4.40
N ILE A 292 2.92 -17.00 -4.89
CA ILE A 292 2.80 -16.67 -6.31
C ILE A 292 3.94 -15.73 -6.72
N TRP A 293 4.44 -15.87 -7.96
CA TRP A 293 5.34 -14.88 -8.53
C TRP A 293 4.62 -13.53 -8.72
N LEU A 294 5.30 -12.42 -8.39
CA LEU A 294 4.72 -11.08 -8.56
C LEU A 294 4.24 -10.84 -10.00
N ASN A 295 5.00 -11.29 -10.99
CA ASN A 295 4.63 -11.12 -12.41
C ASN A 295 3.45 -11.99 -12.86
N GLU A 296 2.98 -12.92 -12.05
CA GLU A 296 1.78 -13.72 -12.28
C GLU A 296 0.54 -13.13 -11.56
N CYS A 297 0.70 -12.04 -10.82
CA CYS A 297 -0.39 -11.31 -10.15
C CYS A 297 -1.17 -10.43 -11.16
N ASP A 298 -1.81 -11.04 -12.14
CA ASP A 298 -2.52 -10.37 -13.25
C ASP A 298 -3.62 -9.42 -12.78
N LYS A 299 -4.15 -9.63 -11.60
CA LYS A 299 -5.16 -8.79 -10.93
C LYS A 299 -4.58 -7.61 -10.15
N LYS A 300 -3.29 -7.30 -10.34
CA LYS A 300 -2.60 -6.19 -9.67
C LYS A 300 -2.67 -6.23 -8.14
N THR A 301 -2.76 -7.43 -7.57
CA THR A 301 -2.72 -7.62 -6.12
C THR A 301 -1.29 -7.79 -5.63
N LEU A 302 -0.96 -7.17 -4.51
CA LEU A 302 0.33 -7.28 -3.83
C LEU A 302 0.24 -8.06 -2.51
N GLY A 303 -0.76 -8.93 -2.40
CA GLY A 303 -1.02 -9.78 -1.24
C GLY A 303 -2.50 -9.80 -0.88
N ALA A 304 -3.12 -10.94 -1.05
CA ALA A 304 -4.51 -11.18 -0.70
C ALA A 304 -4.61 -11.95 0.62
N ASP A 305 -5.70 -11.73 1.35
CA ASP A 305 -6.02 -12.51 2.54
C ASP A 305 -6.09 -14.01 2.20
N ILE A 306 -5.50 -14.85 3.04
CA ILE A 306 -5.42 -16.32 2.84
C ILE A 306 -6.77 -16.95 2.53
N ASN A 307 -7.85 -16.46 3.14
CA ASN A 307 -9.20 -16.97 2.91
C ASN A 307 -9.81 -16.53 1.56
N SER A 308 -9.14 -15.60 0.88
CA SER A 308 -9.60 -15.03 -0.39
C SER A 308 -8.79 -15.50 -1.59
N ILE A 309 -7.59 -16.05 -1.41
CA ILE A 309 -6.67 -16.39 -2.50
C ILE A 309 -7.27 -17.36 -3.51
N THR A 310 -8.01 -18.37 -3.05
CA THR A 310 -8.65 -19.38 -3.94
C THR A 310 -9.71 -18.78 -4.85
N LYS A 311 -10.23 -17.58 -4.54
CA LYS A 311 -11.27 -16.89 -5.30
C LYS A 311 -10.72 -15.95 -6.37
N LEU A 312 -9.41 -15.72 -6.37
CA LEU A 312 -8.77 -14.82 -7.33
C LEU A 312 -8.57 -15.48 -8.71
N GLY A 313 -8.72 -16.81 -8.81
CA GLY A 313 -8.48 -17.53 -10.05
C GLY A 313 -7.02 -17.54 -10.47
N LEU A 314 -6.10 -17.31 -9.54
CA LEU A 314 -4.66 -17.32 -9.75
C LEU A 314 -4.08 -18.69 -9.35
N ASN A 315 -2.97 -19.06 -9.96
CA ASN A 315 -2.23 -20.27 -9.61
C ASN A 315 -1.28 -19.97 -8.44
N PHE A 316 -1.42 -20.72 -7.36
CA PHE A 316 -0.55 -20.64 -6.21
C PHE A 316 0.24 -21.93 -6.08
N TYR A 317 1.51 -21.79 -5.71
CA TYR A 317 2.50 -22.87 -5.60
C TYR A 317 2.98 -22.99 -4.17
N SER A 318 3.55 -24.13 -3.80
CA SER A 318 4.34 -24.24 -2.59
C SER A 318 5.63 -23.43 -2.73
N LEU A 319 6.23 -23.03 -1.62
CA LEU A 319 7.50 -22.31 -1.66
C LEU A 319 8.62 -23.19 -2.25
N GLN A 320 8.59 -24.48 -1.96
CA GLN A 320 9.55 -25.42 -2.52
C GLN A 320 9.49 -25.47 -4.05
N GLU A 321 8.28 -25.61 -4.64
CA GLU A 321 8.10 -25.59 -6.10
C GLU A 321 8.66 -24.32 -6.73
N LEU A 322 8.43 -23.15 -6.12
CA LEU A 322 8.95 -21.88 -6.63
C LEU A 322 10.47 -21.77 -6.51
N LEU A 323 11.07 -22.31 -5.45
CA LEU A 323 12.52 -22.29 -5.29
C LEU A 323 13.21 -23.28 -6.23
N GLU A 324 12.62 -24.46 -6.47
CA GLU A 324 13.10 -25.43 -7.45
C GLU A 324 13.06 -24.86 -8.87
N ASP A 325 11.95 -24.18 -9.25
CA ASP A 325 11.85 -23.45 -10.51
C ASP A 325 12.92 -22.35 -10.61
N PHE A 326 13.10 -21.57 -9.54
CA PHE A 326 14.05 -20.46 -9.50
C PHE A 326 15.52 -20.87 -9.72
N ILE A 327 15.93 -22.04 -9.22
CA ILE A 327 17.30 -22.53 -9.37
C ILE A 327 17.56 -23.22 -10.72
N ALA A 328 16.50 -23.44 -11.52
CA ALA A 328 16.65 -24.03 -12.83
C ALA A 328 17.52 -23.15 -13.76
N PRO A 329 18.25 -23.73 -14.72
CA PRO A 329 19.10 -22.97 -15.62
C PRO A 329 18.37 -21.83 -16.32
N ASN A 330 18.98 -20.64 -16.35
CA ASN A 330 18.46 -19.39 -16.94
C ASN A 330 17.17 -18.82 -16.31
N LYS A 331 16.54 -19.52 -15.37
CA LYS A 331 15.25 -19.10 -14.80
C LYS A 331 15.35 -17.82 -14.00
N LYS A 332 16.43 -17.63 -13.27
CA LYS A 332 16.67 -16.39 -12.53
C LYS A 332 16.69 -15.17 -13.46
N GLN A 333 17.34 -15.27 -14.60
CA GLN A 333 17.37 -14.20 -15.60
C GLN A 333 15.97 -13.95 -16.18
N GLU A 334 15.28 -15.00 -16.60
CA GLU A 334 13.91 -14.92 -17.13
C GLU A 334 12.97 -14.21 -16.14
N LEU A 335 12.95 -14.67 -14.89
CA LEU A 335 12.12 -14.08 -13.83
C LEU A 335 12.51 -12.63 -13.53
N SER A 336 13.80 -12.29 -13.57
CA SER A 336 14.29 -10.92 -13.41
C SER A 336 13.72 -9.98 -14.47
N GLU A 337 13.76 -10.39 -15.73
CA GLU A 337 13.19 -9.63 -16.84
C GLU A 337 11.66 -9.51 -16.72
N LEU A 338 10.97 -10.61 -16.43
CA LEU A 338 9.51 -10.64 -16.26
C LEU A 338 9.04 -9.75 -15.14
N VAL A 339 9.66 -9.82 -13.94
CA VAL A 339 9.26 -9.02 -12.79
C VAL A 339 9.50 -7.53 -13.02
N TYR A 340 10.63 -7.17 -13.66
CA TYR A 340 10.92 -5.77 -13.98
C TYR A 340 9.93 -5.20 -15.01
N GLN A 341 9.62 -5.93 -16.08
CA GLN A 341 8.62 -5.51 -17.06
C GLN A 341 7.22 -5.41 -16.44
N TYR A 342 6.86 -6.36 -15.58
CA TYR A 342 5.59 -6.31 -14.85
C TYR A 342 5.50 -5.08 -13.93
N PHE A 343 6.57 -4.79 -13.18
CA PHE A 343 6.68 -3.57 -12.38
C PHE A 343 6.51 -2.31 -13.23
N LYS A 344 7.26 -2.20 -14.32
CA LYS A 344 7.24 -1.04 -15.22
C LYS A 344 5.84 -0.78 -15.79
N ASN A 345 5.14 -1.84 -16.17
CA ASN A 345 3.83 -1.73 -16.81
C ASN A 345 2.70 -1.45 -15.81
N ASN A 346 2.81 -1.93 -14.56
CA ASN A 346 1.70 -1.92 -13.61
C ASN A 346 1.92 -1.01 -12.40
N TYR A 347 3.16 -0.84 -11.94
CA TYR A 347 3.48 -0.20 -10.68
C TYR A 347 4.47 0.98 -10.78
N HIS A 348 4.82 1.37 -11.99
CA HIS A 348 5.59 2.59 -12.20
C HIS A 348 4.70 3.81 -11.93
N ILE A 349 5.25 4.84 -11.28
CA ILE A 349 4.52 6.05 -10.91
C ILE A 349 3.79 6.72 -12.07
N ASN A 350 4.35 6.71 -13.29
CA ASN A 350 3.69 7.25 -14.49
C ASN A 350 2.35 6.55 -14.76
N THR A 351 2.31 5.22 -14.65
CA THR A 351 1.09 4.44 -14.88
C THR A 351 0.02 4.83 -13.88
N SER A 352 0.37 4.86 -12.59
CA SER A 352 -0.58 5.23 -11.53
C SER A 352 -1.03 6.69 -11.62
N ALA A 353 -0.13 7.63 -11.98
CA ALA A 353 -0.48 9.04 -12.15
C ALA A 353 -1.44 9.26 -13.32
N ASN A 354 -1.23 8.59 -14.45
CA ASN A 354 -2.12 8.68 -15.61
C ASN A 354 -3.52 8.12 -15.29
N LEU A 355 -3.59 6.97 -14.62
CA LEU A 355 -4.86 6.39 -14.16
C LEU A 355 -5.56 7.33 -13.16
N PHE A 356 -4.82 7.86 -12.20
CA PHE A 356 -5.33 8.82 -11.24
C PHE A 356 -5.93 10.05 -11.91
N LEU A 357 -5.21 10.67 -12.85
CA LEU A 357 -5.69 11.85 -13.58
C LEU A 357 -6.93 11.52 -14.42
N THR A 358 -6.97 10.34 -15.03
CA THR A 358 -8.15 9.88 -15.78
C THR A 358 -9.38 9.78 -14.89
N TYR A 359 -9.26 9.19 -13.70
CA TYR A 359 -10.41 8.97 -12.83
C TYR A 359 -10.82 10.22 -12.04
N ILE A 360 -9.87 11.05 -11.59
CA ILE A 360 -10.20 12.27 -10.85
C ILE A 360 -11.02 13.26 -11.68
N LEU A 361 -10.81 13.29 -13.01
CA LEU A 361 -11.58 14.11 -13.90
C LEU A 361 -13.05 13.64 -14.04
N GLN A 362 -13.30 12.36 -13.80
CA GLN A 362 -14.65 11.77 -13.90
C GLN A 362 -15.48 11.95 -12.63
N THR A 363 -14.86 12.35 -11.50
CA THR A 363 -15.62 12.54 -10.26
C THR A 363 -16.63 13.68 -10.36
N ASN A 364 -17.84 13.40 -9.91
CA ASN A 364 -18.91 14.38 -9.80
C ASN A 364 -19.37 14.63 -8.36
N LEU A 365 -18.72 14.00 -7.37
CA LEU A 365 -19.01 14.18 -5.96
C LEU A 365 -18.62 15.59 -5.51
N LYS A 366 -19.57 16.30 -4.89
CA LYS A 366 -19.37 17.61 -4.28
C LYS A 366 -19.46 17.52 -2.75
N ILE A 367 -18.84 18.45 -2.06
CA ILE A 367 -18.99 18.56 -0.60
C ILE A 367 -20.45 18.72 -0.21
N SER A 368 -21.23 19.51 -0.95
CA SER A 368 -22.68 19.68 -0.73
C SER A 368 -23.48 18.36 -0.76
N ASP A 369 -23.01 17.36 -1.52
CA ASP A 369 -23.71 16.08 -1.60
C ASP A 369 -23.59 15.28 -0.28
N PHE A 370 -22.46 15.37 0.39
CA PHE A 370 -22.35 14.84 1.75
C PHE A 370 -23.31 15.53 2.70
N LEU A 371 -23.45 16.87 2.60
CA LEU A 371 -24.27 17.66 3.51
C LEU A 371 -25.78 17.37 3.37
N LYS A 372 -26.20 16.86 2.21
CA LYS A 372 -27.59 16.39 1.96
C LYS A 372 -27.89 15.08 2.68
N ILE A 373 -26.88 14.28 3.03
CA ILE A 373 -27.09 13.02 3.75
C ILE A 373 -27.54 13.32 5.18
N LYS A 374 -28.77 12.89 5.50
CA LYS A 374 -29.38 13.08 6.82
C LYS A 374 -28.43 12.56 7.92
N LYS A 375 -28.12 13.41 8.92
CA LYS A 375 -27.25 13.12 10.07
C LYS A 375 -25.73 13.18 9.84
N ILE A 376 -25.21 13.62 8.69
CA ILE A 376 -23.75 13.79 8.53
C ILE A 376 -23.21 14.84 9.50
N LYS A 377 -23.99 15.86 9.85
CA LYS A 377 -23.59 16.88 10.83
C LYS A 377 -23.22 16.27 12.18
N ASN A 378 -23.98 15.27 12.65
CA ASN A 378 -23.68 14.57 13.91
C ASN A 378 -22.39 13.74 13.81
N PHE A 379 -22.07 13.23 12.63
CA PHE A 379 -20.84 12.49 12.35
C PHE A 379 -19.62 13.43 12.41
N ILE A 380 -19.72 14.61 11.82
CA ILE A 380 -18.68 15.64 11.87
C ILE A 380 -18.43 16.08 13.32
N CYS A 381 -19.49 16.26 14.11
CA CYS A 381 -19.39 16.65 15.52
C CYS A 381 -18.74 15.56 16.40
N ASN A 382 -19.02 14.28 16.14
CA ASN A 382 -18.42 13.17 16.90
C ASN A 382 -16.93 12.98 16.60
N ALA A 383 -16.48 13.28 15.38
CA ALA A 383 -15.06 13.33 15.05
C ALA A 383 -14.30 14.42 15.85
N ASN A 384 -14.97 15.50 16.21
CA ASN A 384 -14.44 16.52 17.14
C ASN A 384 -14.26 16.00 18.57
N PHE A 385 -15.18 15.16 19.03
CA PHE A 385 -15.13 14.59 20.38
C PHE A 385 -13.93 13.63 20.50
N ALA A 386 -13.73 12.76 19.54
CA ALA A 386 -12.57 11.84 19.51
C ALA A 386 -11.22 12.58 19.50
N ARG A 387 -11.12 13.73 18.80
CA ARG A 387 -9.91 14.57 18.80
C ARG A 387 -9.66 15.29 20.13
N LYS A 388 -10.71 15.80 20.78
CA LYS A 388 -10.60 16.58 22.02
C LYS A 388 -10.09 15.74 23.19
N HIS A 389 -10.28 14.42 23.14
CA HIS A 389 -9.95 13.49 24.20
C HIS A 389 -8.67 12.67 23.94
N HIS A 390 -7.80 13.07 23.01
CA HIS A 390 -6.51 12.41 22.73
C HIS A 390 -6.60 10.89 22.61
N TYR A 391 -7.68 10.37 22.03
CA TYR A 391 -7.72 8.96 21.71
C TYR A 391 -6.74 8.71 20.55
N ASP A 392 -5.61 8.13 20.91
CA ASP A 392 -4.65 7.60 19.96
C ASP A 392 -5.38 6.52 19.14
N MET A 393 -5.44 6.66 17.82
CA MET A 393 -6.09 5.65 16.97
C MET A 393 -5.46 4.25 17.13
N ASN A 394 -4.28 4.16 17.74
CA ASN A 394 -3.60 2.92 18.08
C ASN A 394 -4.19 2.19 19.30
N ASP A 395 -5.00 2.88 20.16
CA ASP A 395 -5.69 2.21 21.27
C ASP A 395 -6.95 1.42 20.83
N PHE A 396 -7.36 1.57 19.56
CA PHE A 396 -8.48 0.82 18.98
C PHE A 396 -8.04 -0.43 18.17
N LEU A 397 -6.74 -0.69 18.08
CA LEU A 397 -6.17 -1.87 17.43
C LEU A 397 -5.61 -2.88 18.46
N LYS A 398 -5.92 -2.69 19.75
CA LYS A 398 -5.64 -3.69 20.79
C LYS A 398 -6.80 -4.63 21.01
#